data_84a52fd3588c45b79c08f7f59e19fcf0
#
_entry.id   84a52fd3588c45b79c08f7f59e19fcf0
#
_cell.length_a   1.000
_cell.length_b   1.000
_cell.length_c   1.000
_cell.angle_alpha   90.00
_cell.angle_beta   90.00
_cell.angle_gamma   90.00
#
_symmetry.space_group_name_H-M   'P 1'
#
loop_
_entity.id
_entity.type
_entity.pdbx_description
1 polymer ?
#
loop_
_entity_poly.entity_id
_entity_poly.type
_entity_poly.pdbx_seq_one_letter_code
_entity_poly.pdbx_strand_id
1 'polypeptide(L)'
;MRYSRFYLLIIGLVFAAFAVVFDTFPRSTFSPLEKRDLATFPSFTVDRLLSGAFTKDISTWFSDSEPYRDHFMQMSMETKHALSLNRGEENVTFHAASPDASELASSDAAANSHDPEMQQYENHTADENAKISNAGIIVTGSGKNVRALMAFGGSSKGCVGYAQACNLYQQTFGKSVQVYCLLIPTAVEYYCPEQAKRISRPQYPTIRSTYALLDPAVKSVDAYTPLGKHAQEDIYLRTDHHWAPLGGYYAAEAFAKTAGVPFKDLSHYDRKVVRNYVGSMYGYAKDVAIKNAPEDFVYYVPKGVTYTTTYTDYQVDKNYRVTAEGKPHNGAFFQHYRDGHPGAYCTFMGSDQRLTVVRTSTPSKRRLLIMKDSFGNAIPGYLFFSFGEIHVVDSRYFLKNMKDYVTQNKITDILFANNIFKAYSPHIYKSYLRFLSQHGGAPTAAPVTTEKNAPKTDKAASTSPKKSPEKATQPTAEGTRAPSAPAAAATE
;
A
#
# COMPACT_ATOMS: atom_id res chain seq x y z
N MET A 1 53.56 21.23 11.42
CA MET A 1 52.94 22.17 10.45
C MET A 1 52.89 21.67 9.00
N ARG A 2 53.88 20.94 8.46
CA ARG A 2 53.80 20.46 7.05
C ARG A 2 52.71 19.44 6.82
N TYR A 3 52.51 18.45 7.70
CA TYR A 3 51.49 17.41 7.56
C TYR A 3 50.05 17.93 7.65
N SER A 4 49.79 18.93 8.49
CA SER A 4 48.45 19.52 8.59
C SER A 4 48.04 20.29 7.33
N ARG A 5 48.99 20.98 6.69
CA ARG A 5 48.73 21.68 5.41
C ARG A 5 48.46 20.66 4.27
N PHE A 6 49.23 19.58 4.24
CA PHE A 6 49.05 18.52 3.25
C PHE A 6 47.69 17.80 3.44
N TYR A 7 47.29 17.54 4.69
CA TYR A 7 45.98 16.97 5.03
C TYR A 7 44.83 17.89 4.61
N LEU A 8 44.90 19.19 4.89
CA LEU A 8 43.91 20.18 4.46
C LEU A 8 43.84 20.28 2.92
N LEU A 9 44.95 20.15 2.23
CA LEU A 9 44.99 20.17 0.77
C LEU A 9 44.28 18.96 0.18
N ILE A 10 44.51 17.76 0.73
CA ILE A 10 43.82 16.53 0.31
C ILE A 10 42.30 16.66 0.53
N ILE A 11 41.88 17.11 1.73
CA ILE A 11 40.45 17.33 2.01
C ILE A 11 39.87 18.36 1.03
N GLY A 12 40.56 19.49 0.80
CA GLY A 12 40.09 20.50 -0.15
C GLY A 12 39.96 19.97 -1.57
N LEU A 13 40.90 19.12 -2.05
CA LEU A 13 40.81 18.48 -3.35
C LEU A 13 39.63 17.49 -3.44
N VAL A 14 39.39 16.73 -2.38
CA VAL A 14 38.27 15.80 -2.32
C VAL A 14 36.95 16.58 -2.39
N PHE A 15 36.80 17.64 -1.61
CA PHE A 15 35.60 18.49 -1.66
C PHE A 15 35.42 19.18 -3.01
N ALA A 16 36.50 19.64 -3.63
CA ALA A 16 36.44 20.24 -4.95
C ALA A 16 36.02 19.24 -6.02
N ALA A 17 36.52 17.99 -5.94
CA ALA A 17 36.09 16.91 -6.83
C ALA A 17 34.60 16.59 -6.67
N PHE A 18 34.10 16.51 -5.45
CA PHE A 18 32.67 16.31 -5.18
C PHE A 18 31.84 17.48 -5.70
N ALA A 19 32.26 18.72 -5.53
CA ALA A 19 31.55 19.90 -6.05
C ALA A 19 31.47 19.84 -7.59
N VAL A 20 32.57 19.51 -8.28
CA VAL A 20 32.56 19.33 -9.74
C VAL A 20 31.60 18.22 -10.17
N VAL A 21 31.61 17.08 -9.49
CA VAL A 21 30.66 15.97 -9.78
C VAL A 21 29.21 16.45 -9.57
N PHE A 22 28.95 17.13 -8.46
CA PHE A 22 27.60 17.62 -8.13
C PHE A 22 27.05 18.61 -9.16
N ASP A 23 27.91 19.48 -9.72
CA ASP A 23 27.49 20.51 -10.68
C ASP A 23 27.43 20.03 -12.13
N THR A 24 28.26 19.04 -12.51
CA THR A 24 28.41 18.64 -13.91
C THR A 24 27.58 17.41 -14.31
N PHE A 25 27.25 16.53 -13.37
CA PHE A 25 26.52 15.30 -13.70
C PHE A 25 25.01 15.48 -13.62
N PRO A 26 24.24 14.76 -14.47
CA PRO A 26 22.79 14.85 -14.48
C PRO A 26 22.19 14.30 -13.17
N ARG A 27 21.16 14.99 -12.69
CA ARG A 27 20.42 14.64 -11.47
C ARG A 27 19.19 13.86 -11.84
N SER A 28 18.90 12.81 -11.08
CA SER A 28 17.66 12.05 -11.24
C SER A 28 16.50 12.83 -10.64
N THR A 29 15.34 12.77 -11.27
CA THR A 29 14.07 13.31 -10.75
C THR A 29 13.23 12.25 -10.06
N PHE A 30 13.58 10.98 -10.24
CA PHE A 30 12.88 9.83 -9.68
C PHE A 30 13.92 8.82 -9.15
N SER A 31 13.66 8.26 -7.98
CA SER A 31 14.46 7.16 -7.41
C SER A 31 13.76 5.82 -7.66
N PRO A 32 14.27 4.95 -8.55
CA PRO A 32 13.79 3.58 -8.69
C PRO A 32 13.97 2.76 -7.41
N LEU A 33 15.00 3.08 -6.61
CA LEU A 33 15.30 2.40 -5.36
C LEU A 33 14.25 2.70 -4.28
N GLU A 34 13.84 3.96 -4.18
CA GLU A 34 12.84 4.42 -3.19
C GLU A 34 11.41 4.46 -3.75
N LYS A 35 11.24 4.28 -5.06
CA LYS A 35 9.96 4.36 -5.79
C LYS A 35 9.21 5.67 -5.54
N ARG A 36 9.95 6.80 -5.50
CA ARG A 36 9.39 8.14 -5.28
C ARG A 36 10.04 9.19 -6.18
N ASP A 37 9.32 10.27 -6.39
CA ASP A 37 9.91 11.48 -6.98
C ASP A 37 10.89 12.13 -6.00
N LEU A 38 12.01 12.60 -6.54
CA LEU A 38 13.04 13.29 -5.78
C LEU A 38 12.72 14.79 -5.68
N ALA A 39 13.16 15.41 -4.59
CA ALA A 39 12.88 16.82 -4.32
C ALA A 39 13.43 17.73 -5.42
N THR A 40 12.61 18.66 -5.90
CA THR A 40 13.03 19.72 -6.80
C THR A 40 13.53 20.94 -6.03
N PHE A 41 14.32 21.80 -6.67
CA PHE A 41 14.81 23.02 -6.03
C PHE A 41 13.63 23.87 -5.52
N PRO A 42 13.60 24.22 -4.22
CA PRO A 42 12.47 24.90 -3.62
C PRO A 42 12.37 26.36 -4.05
N SER A 43 11.13 26.85 -4.19
CA SER A 43 10.89 28.27 -4.42
C SER A 43 11.30 29.11 -3.21
N PHE A 44 12.03 30.21 -3.47
CA PHE A 44 12.44 31.14 -2.43
C PHE A 44 11.34 32.17 -2.12
N THR A 45 11.01 32.33 -0.85
CA THR A 45 10.29 33.49 -0.32
C THR A 45 10.86 33.86 1.03
N VAL A 46 10.75 35.14 1.41
CA VAL A 46 11.28 35.65 2.70
C VAL A 46 10.60 34.93 3.88
N ASP A 47 9.28 34.72 3.80
CA ASP A 47 8.51 34.01 4.86
C ASP A 47 8.97 32.59 5.04
N ARG A 48 9.26 31.90 3.95
CA ARG A 48 9.80 30.51 4.01
C ARG A 48 11.21 30.46 4.57
N LEU A 49 12.02 31.49 4.33
CA LEU A 49 13.34 31.60 4.92
C LEU A 49 13.24 31.85 6.43
N LEU A 50 12.43 32.81 6.85
CA LEU A 50 12.26 33.17 8.26
C LEU A 50 11.61 32.06 9.09
N SER A 51 10.70 31.29 8.50
CA SER A 51 10.09 30.13 9.14
C SER A 51 10.99 28.90 9.18
N GLY A 52 12.15 28.91 8.54
CA GLY A 52 13.04 27.76 8.40
C GLY A 52 12.58 26.71 7.37
N ALA A 53 11.42 26.90 6.72
CA ALA A 53 10.91 25.96 5.73
C ALA A 53 11.80 25.89 4.48
N PHE A 54 12.32 27.03 4.03
CA PHE A 54 13.21 27.06 2.87
C PHE A 54 14.52 26.30 3.13
N THR A 55 15.15 26.48 4.28
CA THR A 55 16.40 25.79 4.63
C THR A 55 16.19 24.28 4.79
N LYS A 56 15.04 23.86 5.32
CA LYS A 56 14.68 22.46 5.39
C LYS A 56 14.51 21.85 3.99
N ASP A 57 13.81 22.53 3.10
CA ASP A 57 13.57 22.05 1.74
C ASP A 57 14.85 22.08 0.88
N ILE A 58 15.75 23.04 1.09
CA ILE A 58 17.09 23.04 0.49
C ILE A 58 17.88 21.81 0.94
N SER A 59 17.87 21.49 2.22
CA SER A 59 18.55 20.31 2.75
C SER A 59 18.00 19.01 2.13
N THR A 60 16.69 18.92 2.00
CA THR A 60 16.02 17.77 1.35
C THR A 60 16.39 17.68 -0.14
N TRP A 61 16.31 18.82 -0.85
CA TRP A 61 16.71 18.87 -2.25
C TRP A 61 18.18 18.51 -2.44
N PHE A 62 19.08 18.99 -1.61
CA PHE A 62 20.49 18.69 -1.69
C PHE A 62 20.77 17.19 -1.57
N SER A 63 20.19 16.53 -0.54
CA SER A 63 20.35 15.09 -0.37
C SER A 63 19.66 14.25 -1.45
N ASP A 64 18.57 14.74 -2.04
CA ASP A 64 17.87 14.07 -3.13
C ASP A 64 18.55 14.32 -4.51
N SER A 65 19.33 15.40 -4.64
CA SER A 65 19.94 15.81 -5.91
C SER A 65 21.34 15.25 -6.13
N GLU A 66 21.88 14.44 -5.24
CA GLU A 66 23.20 13.84 -5.43
C GLU A 66 23.24 13.03 -6.74
N PRO A 67 24.21 13.32 -7.65
CA PRO A 67 24.44 12.50 -8.82
C PRO A 67 24.74 11.06 -8.42
N TYR A 68 24.14 10.09 -9.12
CA TYR A 68 24.29 8.66 -8.82
C TYR A 68 23.84 8.23 -7.40
N ARG A 69 22.99 9.04 -6.72
CA ARG A 69 22.53 8.80 -5.36
C ARG A 69 22.09 7.34 -5.09
N ASP A 70 21.23 6.79 -5.94
CA ASP A 70 20.75 5.42 -5.78
C ASP A 70 21.86 4.39 -5.94
N HIS A 71 22.85 4.68 -6.79
CA HIS A 71 24.02 3.81 -6.97
C HIS A 71 24.94 3.80 -5.74
N PHE A 72 25.21 4.99 -5.18
CA PHE A 72 25.96 5.11 -3.92
C PHE A 72 25.23 4.47 -2.75
N MET A 73 23.91 4.62 -2.67
CA MET A 73 23.10 3.95 -1.66
C MET A 73 23.18 2.43 -1.79
N GLN A 74 23.08 1.91 -3.01
CA GLN A 74 23.23 0.47 -3.25
C GLN A 74 24.64 -0.02 -2.89
N MET A 75 25.69 0.67 -3.29
CA MET A 75 27.08 0.33 -2.95
C MET A 75 27.31 0.37 -1.43
N SER A 76 26.75 1.35 -0.73
CA SER A 76 26.80 1.42 0.74
C SER A 76 26.10 0.22 1.39
N MET A 77 24.95 -0.19 0.87
CA MET A 77 24.23 -1.37 1.36
C MET A 77 25.02 -2.66 1.11
N GLU A 78 25.61 -2.82 -0.08
CA GLU A 78 26.44 -3.96 -0.43
C GLU A 78 27.70 -4.04 0.45
N THR A 79 28.34 -2.88 0.70
CA THR A 79 29.51 -2.80 1.58
C THR A 79 29.15 -3.15 3.02
N LYS A 80 28.06 -2.64 3.54
CA LYS A 80 27.56 -3.00 4.89
C LYS A 80 27.26 -4.48 5.00
N HIS A 81 26.65 -5.07 3.98
CA HIS A 81 26.38 -6.51 3.93
C HIS A 81 27.69 -7.33 3.88
N ALA A 82 28.65 -6.92 3.06
CA ALA A 82 29.95 -7.59 2.97
C ALA A 82 30.79 -7.49 4.26
N LEU A 83 30.67 -6.37 4.98
CA LEU A 83 31.36 -6.12 6.25
C LEU A 83 30.60 -6.65 7.48
N SER A 84 29.36 -7.10 7.32
CA SER A 84 28.56 -7.67 8.39
C SER A 84 29.22 -8.95 8.93
N LEU A 85 29.64 -8.92 10.20
CA LEU A 85 30.25 -10.04 10.91
C LEU A 85 29.22 -11.06 11.42
N ASN A 86 27.94 -10.89 11.12
CA ASN A 86 26.89 -11.84 11.49
C ASN A 86 26.99 -13.10 10.61
N ARG A 87 27.84 -14.03 11.01
CA ARG A 87 28.03 -15.36 10.41
C ARG A 87 27.32 -16.46 11.21
N GLY A 88 26.24 -16.14 11.89
CA GLY A 88 25.41 -17.13 12.58
C GLY A 88 24.40 -17.77 11.62
N GLU A 89 23.90 -18.95 11.94
CA GLU A 89 22.92 -19.67 11.12
C GLU A 89 21.58 -18.92 10.93
N GLU A 90 21.31 -17.90 11.76
CA GLU A 90 20.19 -16.97 11.60
C GLU A 90 20.69 -15.52 11.55
N ASN A 91 20.79 -14.97 10.34
CA ASN A 91 21.06 -13.55 10.14
C ASN A 91 19.81 -12.73 10.45
N VAL A 92 19.84 -11.97 11.55
CA VAL A 92 18.78 -11.03 11.91
C VAL A 92 19.33 -9.61 11.87
N THR A 93 18.79 -8.79 10.98
CA THR A 93 19.17 -7.38 10.85
C THR A 93 17.99 -6.49 11.21
N PHE A 94 18.24 -5.45 12.01
CA PHE A 94 17.23 -4.46 12.42
C PHE A 94 17.44 -3.16 11.66
N HIS A 95 16.41 -2.72 10.96
CA HIS A 95 16.40 -1.44 10.26
C HIS A 95 15.50 -0.47 11.00
N ALA A 96 15.97 0.75 11.23
CA ALA A 96 15.13 1.81 11.77
C ALA A 96 13.98 2.11 10.80
N ALA A 97 12.79 2.36 11.32
CA ALA A 97 11.65 2.72 10.51
C ALA A 97 11.92 4.01 9.72
N SER A 98 11.53 4.03 8.46
CA SER A 98 11.44 5.25 7.68
C SER A 98 10.35 6.17 8.27
N PRO A 99 10.46 7.50 8.16
CA PRO A 99 9.41 8.44 8.61
C PRO A 99 8.00 8.10 8.10
N ASP A 100 7.90 7.49 6.92
CA ASP A 100 6.62 7.05 6.34
C ASP A 100 6.02 5.80 7.03
N ALA A 101 6.82 5.05 7.78
CA ALA A 101 6.34 3.96 8.63
C ALA A 101 5.81 4.46 9.99
N SER A 102 6.07 5.72 10.36
CA SER A 102 5.64 6.33 11.63
C SER A 102 4.14 6.65 11.71
N GLU A 103 3.41 6.60 10.59
CA GLU A 103 1.94 6.69 10.61
C GLU A 103 1.25 5.49 11.30
N LEU A 104 2.02 4.47 11.67
CA LEU A 104 1.52 3.23 12.26
C LEU A 104 1.40 3.27 13.79
N ALA A 105 1.85 4.33 14.43
CA ALA A 105 1.96 4.38 15.88
C ALA A 105 1.22 5.57 16.48
N SER A 106 0.07 5.37 17.08
CA SER A 106 -0.38 6.11 18.27
C SER A 106 -1.67 5.57 18.90
N SER A 107 -1.62 5.44 20.14
CA SER A 107 -2.51 5.74 21.30
C SER A 107 -3.41 4.66 21.88
N ASP A 108 -3.39 4.71 23.16
CA ASP A 108 -3.90 3.98 24.30
C ASP A 108 -5.42 3.75 24.39
N ALA A 109 -5.82 2.63 24.97
CA ALA A 109 -6.68 2.43 26.13
C ALA A 109 -7.33 1.04 26.23
N ALA A 110 -7.57 0.60 27.43
CA ALA A 110 -7.80 -0.73 27.96
C ALA A 110 -9.17 -1.38 27.72
N ALA A 111 -9.26 -2.70 27.74
CA ALA A 111 -10.01 -3.54 28.70
C ALA A 111 -10.25 -4.98 28.24
N ASN A 112 -10.61 -5.85 29.16
CA ASN A 112 -10.67 -7.31 29.14
C ASN A 112 -11.92 -7.90 28.47
N SER A 113 -11.77 -9.01 27.74
CA SER A 113 -12.70 -10.14 27.80
C SER A 113 -12.22 -11.34 26.94
N HIS A 114 -12.77 -12.51 27.23
CA HIS A 114 -12.34 -13.81 26.75
C HIS A 114 -13.23 -14.30 25.59
N ASP A 115 -12.60 -14.77 24.50
CA ASP A 115 -13.21 -15.65 23.51
C ASP A 115 -12.40 -16.95 23.48
N PRO A 116 -13.02 -18.11 23.80
CA PRO A 116 -12.29 -19.37 24.01
C PRO A 116 -11.92 -20.16 22.77
N GLU A 117 -12.39 -19.78 21.57
CA GLU A 117 -12.23 -20.60 20.37
C GLU A 117 -10.94 -20.37 19.58
N MET A 118 -10.24 -19.24 19.78
CA MET A 118 -9.00 -18.94 19.07
C MET A 118 -7.80 -19.58 19.75
N GLN A 119 -7.10 -20.49 19.07
CA GLN A 119 -5.85 -21.07 19.55
C GLN A 119 -4.71 -20.06 19.43
N GLN A 120 -4.01 -19.77 20.52
CA GLN A 120 -2.80 -19.00 20.49
C GLN A 120 -1.69 -19.81 19.81
N TYR A 121 -1.12 -19.28 18.71
CA TYR A 121 0.12 -19.80 18.17
C TYR A 121 1.26 -19.15 18.94
N GLU A 122 2.06 -19.99 19.62
CA GLU A 122 3.09 -19.52 20.53
C GLU A 122 4.14 -18.68 19.81
N ASN A 123 4.06 -17.40 20.06
CA ASN A 123 5.14 -16.48 19.82
C ASN A 123 5.43 -15.81 21.17
N HIS A 124 6.44 -16.31 21.91
CA HIS A 124 6.71 -15.87 23.26
C HIS A 124 7.13 -14.39 23.32
N THR A 125 6.35 -13.68 23.98
CA THR A 125 6.22 -12.31 24.47
C THR A 125 7.38 -11.34 24.45
N ALA A 126 7.08 -10.15 23.93
CA ALA A 126 7.74 -8.91 24.27
C ALA A 126 7.08 -8.23 25.50
N ASP A 127 7.87 -7.44 26.22
CA ASP A 127 7.50 -6.69 27.42
C ASP A 127 6.27 -5.79 27.21
N GLU A 128 5.26 -5.87 28.08
CA GLU A 128 4.01 -5.12 28.01
C GLU A 128 4.16 -3.59 28.06
N ASN A 129 5.32 -3.11 28.53
CA ASN A 129 5.62 -1.68 28.70
C ASN A 129 6.39 -1.04 27.53
N ALA A 130 6.73 -1.80 26.49
CA ALA A 130 7.42 -1.25 25.34
C ALA A 130 6.50 -0.29 24.56
N LYS A 131 6.92 0.97 24.40
CA LYS A 131 6.22 1.97 23.61
C LYS A 131 6.37 1.67 22.12
N ILE A 132 5.28 1.82 21.35
CA ILE A 132 5.27 1.84 19.90
C ILE A 132 5.92 3.13 19.41
N SER A 133 7.21 3.18 19.37
CA SER A 133 7.90 4.21 18.62
C SER A 133 8.96 3.53 17.77
N ASN A 134 8.86 3.66 16.46
CA ASN A 134 9.79 3.11 15.50
C ASN A 134 9.71 1.58 15.35
N ALA A 135 8.58 1.09 14.80
CA ALA A 135 8.50 -0.29 14.34
C ALA A 135 9.57 -0.53 13.28
N GLY A 136 10.69 -1.11 13.67
CA GLY A 136 11.79 -1.45 12.78
C GLY A 136 11.40 -2.59 11.82
N ILE A 137 12.16 -2.74 10.76
CA ILE A 137 12.06 -3.90 9.88
C ILE A 137 13.08 -4.94 10.34
N ILE A 138 12.61 -6.17 10.53
CA ILE A 138 13.40 -7.33 10.88
C ILE A 138 13.71 -8.07 9.58
N VAL A 139 14.99 -8.27 9.27
CA VAL A 139 15.42 -9.11 8.15
C VAL A 139 16.05 -10.37 8.74
N THR A 140 15.53 -11.52 8.36
CA THR A 140 15.93 -12.83 8.89
C THR A 140 16.15 -13.82 7.76
N GLY A 141 16.87 -14.92 8.03
CA GLY A 141 17.22 -15.93 7.07
C GLY A 141 18.43 -15.57 6.20
N SER A 142 18.77 -16.45 5.27
CA SER A 142 19.92 -16.31 4.37
C SER A 142 19.61 -16.78 2.97
N GLY A 143 20.37 -16.28 1.98
CA GLY A 143 20.22 -16.64 0.57
C GLY A 143 18.81 -16.45 0.07
N LYS A 144 18.21 -17.48 -0.51
CA LYS A 144 16.84 -17.44 -1.03
C LYS A 144 15.76 -17.46 0.05
N ASN A 145 16.11 -17.77 1.29
CA ASN A 145 15.18 -17.85 2.42
C ASN A 145 15.08 -16.54 3.22
N VAL A 146 15.71 -15.47 2.76
CA VAL A 146 15.60 -14.16 3.38
C VAL A 146 14.13 -13.74 3.42
N ARG A 147 13.70 -13.28 4.59
CA ARG A 147 12.36 -12.75 4.85
C ARG A 147 12.48 -11.42 5.59
N ALA A 148 11.69 -10.46 5.19
CA ALA A 148 11.59 -9.17 5.86
C ALA A 148 10.24 -9.02 6.56
N LEU A 149 10.25 -8.61 7.82
CA LEU A 149 9.09 -8.53 8.68
C LEU A 149 8.96 -7.11 9.25
N MET A 150 7.75 -6.61 9.35
CA MET A 150 7.47 -5.35 10.05
C MET A 150 7.16 -5.65 11.52
N ALA A 151 8.01 -5.19 12.44
CA ALA A 151 7.79 -5.38 13.88
C ALA A 151 6.47 -4.74 14.32
N PHE A 152 5.68 -5.47 15.11
CA PHE A 152 4.40 -5.00 15.63
C PHE A 152 4.57 -4.47 17.05
N GLY A 153 4.10 -3.26 17.29
CA GLY A 153 4.17 -2.61 18.59
C GLY A 153 2.81 -2.33 19.21
N GLY A 154 1.74 -2.95 18.72
CA GLY A 154 0.37 -2.73 19.21
C GLY A 154 0.15 -3.12 20.66
N SER A 155 -0.94 -2.65 21.25
CA SER A 155 -1.33 -2.91 22.63
C SER A 155 -2.27 -4.10 22.73
N SER A 156 -2.18 -4.88 23.79
CA SER A 156 -3.14 -5.93 24.16
C SER A 156 -4.57 -5.41 24.39
N LYS A 157 -4.73 -4.10 24.45
CA LYS A 157 -6.05 -3.44 24.64
C LYS A 157 -6.95 -3.47 23.40
N GLY A 158 -6.45 -3.90 22.24
CA GLY A 158 -7.20 -4.02 21.01
C GLY A 158 -7.30 -2.71 20.19
N CYS A 159 -7.92 -2.82 19.03
CA CYS A 159 -8.17 -1.71 18.11
C CYS A 159 -9.52 -1.04 18.43
N VAL A 160 -9.62 -0.33 19.56
CA VAL A 160 -10.88 0.20 20.12
C VAL A 160 -11.69 1.01 19.10
N GLY A 161 -11.07 2.00 18.46
CA GLY A 161 -11.78 2.84 17.48
C GLY A 161 -12.26 2.07 16.25
N TYR A 162 -11.54 1.02 15.87
CA TYR A 162 -11.94 0.15 14.76
C TYR A 162 -13.15 -0.71 15.11
N ALA A 163 -13.17 -1.31 16.31
CA ALA A 163 -14.34 -2.03 16.82
C ALA A 163 -15.57 -1.10 16.94
N GLN A 164 -15.38 0.13 17.44
CA GLN A 164 -16.44 1.14 17.49
C GLN A 164 -16.99 1.48 16.10
N ALA A 165 -16.13 1.57 15.08
CA ALA A 165 -16.59 1.80 13.71
C ALA A 165 -17.44 0.62 13.19
N CYS A 166 -17.00 -0.63 13.40
CA CYS A 166 -17.79 -1.82 13.05
C CYS A 166 -19.16 -1.82 13.75
N ASN A 167 -19.19 -1.53 15.07
CA ASN A 167 -20.41 -1.47 15.86
C ASN A 167 -21.36 -0.38 15.34
N LEU A 168 -20.84 0.81 15.03
CA LEU A 168 -21.66 1.91 14.51
C LEU A 168 -22.26 1.58 13.14
N TYR A 169 -21.53 0.86 12.27
CA TYR A 169 -22.08 0.39 11.00
C TYR A 169 -23.22 -0.59 11.23
N GLN A 170 -23.07 -1.56 12.13
CA GLN A 170 -24.14 -2.50 12.46
C GLN A 170 -25.37 -1.77 13.03
N GLN A 171 -25.16 -0.82 13.93
CA GLN A 171 -26.25 0.00 14.48
C GLN A 171 -26.92 0.85 13.40
N THR A 172 -26.14 1.42 12.48
CA THR A 172 -26.67 2.30 11.40
C THR A 172 -27.56 1.53 10.43
N PHE A 173 -27.19 0.31 10.05
CA PHE A 173 -27.90 -0.47 9.05
C PHE A 173 -28.87 -1.50 9.66
N GLY A 174 -28.77 -1.74 10.95
CA GLY A 174 -29.64 -2.64 11.69
C GLY A 174 -29.58 -4.09 11.15
N LYS A 175 -30.76 -4.74 11.16
CA LYS A 175 -30.86 -6.15 10.70
C LYS A 175 -30.87 -6.32 9.18
N SER A 176 -30.91 -5.24 8.41
CA SER A 176 -30.96 -5.32 6.94
C SER A 176 -29.59 -5.62 6.32
N VAL A 177 -28.51 -5.36 7.04
CA VAL A 177 -27.13 -5.58 6.61
C VAL A 177 -26.37 -6.27 7.72
N GLN A 178 -25.71 -7.37 7.41
CA GLN A 178 -24.81 -8.05 8.35
C GLN A 178 -23.40 -7.45 8.26
N VAL A 179 -22.86 -7.04 9.37
CA VAL A 179 -21.48 -6.52 9.47
C VAL A 179 -20.54 -7.61 9.99
N TYR A 180 -19.35 -7.69 9.36
CA TYR A 180 -18.28 -8.61 9.72
C TYR A 180 -17.00 -7.83 9.98
N CYS A 181 -16.24 -8.26 10.97
CA CYS A 181 -14.93 -7.71 11.31
C CYS A 181 -13.86 -8.78 11.11
N LEU A 182 -13.00 -8.58 10.11
CA LEU A 182 -11.84 -9.42 9.80
C LEU A 182 -10.57 -8.61 10.08
N LEU A 183 -9.91 -8.90 11.19
CA LEU A 183 -8.56 -8.41 11.43
C LEU A 183 -7.54 -9.36 10.82
N ILE A 184 -6.67 -8.83 9.97
CA ILE A 184 -5.68 -9.61 9.26
C ILE A 184 -4.36 -9.51 9.99
N PRO A 185 -3.84 -10.60 10.58
CA PRO A 185 -2.51 -10.63 11.14
C PRO A 185 -1.45 -10.45 10.06
N THR A 186 -0.24 -10.05 10.42
CA THR A 186 0.87 -9.87 9.48
C THR A 186 1.96 -10.90 9.71
N ALA A 187 2.87 -11.02 8.75
CA ALA A 187 3.90 -12.06 8.72
C ALA A 187 4.70 -12.20 10.03
N VAL A 188 4.95 -11.10 10.73
CA VAL A 188 5.74 -11.12 11.98
C VAL A 188 5.08 -11.93 13.09
N GLU A 189 3.77 -12.13 13.05
CA GLU A 189 3.08 -12.97 14.04
C GLU A 189 3.55 -14.43 14.00
N TYR A 190 3.77 -14.94 12.78
CA TYR A 190 4.07 -16.36 12.56
C TYR A 190 5.55 -16.65 12.33
N TYR A 191 6.34 -15.64 11.93
CA TYR A 191 7.72 -15.83 11.48
C TYR A 191 8.74 -14.97 12.25
N CYS A 192 8.35 -14.38 13.38
CA CYS A 192 9.27 -13.58 14.18
C CYS A 192 10.39 -14.46 14.76
N PRO A 193 11.66 -14.19 14.44
CA PRO A 193 12.76 -14.94 15.04
C PRO A 193 12.90 -14.61 16.53
N GLU A 194 13.42 -15.56 17.31
CA GLU A 194 13.55 -15.43 18.77
C GLU A 194 14.27 -14.14 19.19
N GLN A 195 15.33 -13.79 18.45
CA GLN A 195 16.15 -12.60 18.74
C GLN A 195 15.37 -11.28 18.57
N ALA A 196 14.29 -11.31 17.76
CA ALA A 196 13.46 -10.14 17.46
C ALA A 196 12.20 -10.04 18.33
N LYS A 197 11.86 -11.06 19.11
CA LYS A 197 10.67 -11.07 19.99
C LYS A 197 10.65 -9.92 21.00
N ARG A 198 11.82 -9.42 21.40
CA ARG A 198 11.94 -8.26 22.29
C ARG A 198 11.47 -6.94 21.67
N ILE A 199 11.41 -6.83 20.32
CA ILE A 199 11.03 -5.61 19.60
C ILE A 199 9.69 -5.74 18.87
N SER A 200 9.14 -6.95 18.78
CA SER A 200 7.84 -7.19 18.15
C SER A 200 6.90 -7.87 19.14
N ARG A 201 5.75 -7.27 19.37
CA ARG A 201 4.71 -7.84 20.24
C ARG A 201 3.87 -8.86 19.48
N PRO A 202 3.30 -9.87 20.15
CA PRO A 202 2.32 -10.76 19.55
C PRO A 202 1.05 -9.98 19.18
N GLN A 203 0.45 -10.35 18.05
CA GLN A 203 -0.77 -9.72 17.54
C GLN A 203 -2.04 -10.37 18.10
N TYR A 204 -1.95 -11.63 18.51
CA TYR A 204 -3.07 -12.39 19.06
C TYR A 204 -3.84 -11.65 20.17
N PRO A 205 -3.18 -11.11 21.23
CA PRO A 205 -3.90 -10.38 22.28
C PRO A 205 -4.67 -9.16 21.76
N THR A 206 -4.08 -8.43 20.79
CA THR A 206 -4.73 -7.26 20.17
C THR A 206 -5.96 -7.67 19.37
N ILE A 207 -5.87 -8.73 18.57
CA ILE A 207 -6.98 -9.24 17.74
C ILE A 207 -8.11 -9.70 18.67
N ARG A 208 -7.79 -10.48 19.66
CA ARG A 208 -8.74 -11.04 20.60
C ARG A 208 -9.49 -9.96 21.39
N SER A 209 -8.75 -8.98 21.93
CA SER A 209 -9.35 -7.84 22.65
C SER A 209 -10.22 -6.99 21.72
N THR A 210 -9.84 -6.83 20.45
CA THR A 210 -10.68 -6.11 19.47
C THR A 210 -12.00 -6.83 19.24
N TYR A 211 -11.98 -8.15 19.06
CA TYR A 211 -13.21 -8.93 18.87
C TYR A 211 -14.12 -8.90 20.10
N ALA A 212 -13.53 -8.86 21.27
CA ALA A 212 -14.26 -8.71 22.53
C ALA A 212 -14.99 -7.34 22.69
N LEU A 213 -14.58 -6.32 21.95
CA LEU A 213 -15.20 -5.00 21.91
C LEU A 213 -16.35 -4.89 20.87
N LEU A 214 -16.56 -5.92 20.06
CA LEU A 214 -17.60 -5.92 19.06
C LEU A 214 -18.99 -6.08 19.71
N ASP A 215 -19.97 -5.38 19.15
CA ASP A 215 -21.39 -5.62 19.42
C ASP A 215 -21.72 -7.07 19.05
N PRO A 216 -22.52 -7.82 19.83
CA PRO A 216 -22.90 -9.20 19.52
C PRO A 216 -23.54 -9.40 18.14
N ALA A 217 -24.08 -8.36 17.53
CA ALA A 217 -24.62 -8.39 16.17
C ALA A 217 -23.55 -8.30 15.09
N VAL A 218 -22.33 -7.83 15.41
CA VAL A 218 -21.18 -7.83 14.51
C VAL A 218 -20.47 -9.18 14.58
N LYS A 219 -20.28 -9.84 13.46
CA LYS A 219 -19.62 -11.14 13.44
C LYS A 219 -18.10 -10.98 13.29
N SER A 220 -17.33 -11.47 14.26
CA SER A 220 -15.88 -11.61 14.12
C SER A 220 -15.54 -12.74 13.15
N VAL A 221 -14.51 -12.53 12.33
CA VAL A 221 -14.00 -13.52 11.38
C VAL A 221 -12.60 -13.94 11.82
N ASP A 222 -12.45 -15.17 12.23
CA ASP A 222 -11.17 -15.72 12.65
C ASP A 222 -10.30 -16.09 11.44
N ALA A 223 -9.43 -15.18 10.99
CA ALA A 223 -8.37 -15.50 10.04
C ALA A 223 -7.07 -15.93 10.75
N TYR A 224 -6.93 -15.62 12.04
CA TYR A 224 -5.70 -15.88 12.82
C TYR A 224 -5.41 -17.39 12.89
N THR A 225 -6.40 -18.17 13.26
CA THR A 225 -6.25 -19.63 13.45
C THR A 225 -5.95 -20.37 12.14
N PRO A 226 -6.69 -20.19 11.03
CA PRO A 226 -6.33 -20.85 9.78
C PRO A 226 -4.97 -20.42 9.23
N LEU A 227 -4.61 -19.14 9.30
CA LEU A 227 -3.29 -18.70 8.88
C LEU A 227 -2.17 -19.35 9.71
N GLY A 228 -2.33 -19.45 11.02
CA GLY A 228 -1.36 -20.12 11.87
C GLY A 228 -1.23 -21.63 11.55
N LYS A 229 -2.32 -22.31 11.25
CA LYS A 229 -2.31 -23.74 10.84
C LYS A 229 -1.55 -23.95 9.53
N HIS A 230 -1.55 -22.96 8.65
CA HIS A 230 -0.91 -23.02 7.34
C HIS A 230 0.40 -22.21 7.28
N ALA A 231 1.00 -21.87 8.44
CA ALA A 231 2.22 -21.06 8.51
C ALA A 231 3.45 -21.72 7.85
N GLN A 232 3.43 -23.02 7.60
CA GLN A 232 4.49 -23.73 6.86
C GLN A 232 4.32 -23.64 5.33
N GLU A 233 3.22 -23.06 4.85
CA GLU A 233 2.99 -22.80 3.45
C GLU A 233 3.37 -21.36 3.10
N ASP A 234 3.44 -21.04 1.80
CA ASP A 234 3.73 -19.69 1.32
C ASP A 234 2.51 -18.77 1.47
N ILE A 235 2.04 -18.57 2.70
CA ILE A 235 0.89 -17.70 3.02
C ILE A 235 1.25 -16.23 3.20
N TYR A 236 2.53 -15.91 3.35
CA TYR A 236 3.07 -14.55 3.38
C TYR A 236 4.24 -14.41 2.45
N LEU A 237 4.28 -13.31 1.70
CA LEU A 237 5.42 -12.96 0.87
C LEU A 237 6.64 -12.66 1.74
N ARG A 238 7.83 -13.07 1.28
CA ARG A 238 9.07 -12.89 2.03
C ARG A 238 9.68 -11.51 1.82
N THR A 239 9.53 -10.97 0.61
CA THR A 239 10.12 -9.69 0.19
C THR A 239 9.10 -8.55 0.14
N ASP A 240 7.84 -8.84 0.45
CA ASP A 240 6.74 -7.86 0.50
C ASP A 240 6.08 -7.84 1.87
N HIS A 241 5.49 -6.70 2.25
CA HIS A 241 4.81 -6.58 3.53
C HIS A 241 3.44 -7.24 3.57
N HIS A 242 2.91 -7.66 2.43
CA HIS A 242 1.59 -8.31 2.35
C HIS A 242 1.69 -9.82 2.58
N TRP A 243 0.53 -10.41 2.85
CA TRP A 243 0.37 -11.85 2.68
C TRP A 243 0.53 -12.25 1.21
N ALA A 244 0.85 -13.52 0.98
CA ALA A 244 0.69 -14.12 -0.34
C ALA A 244 -0.80 -14.29 -0.65
N PRO A 245 -1.21 -14.38 -1.91
CA PRO A 245 -2.61 -14.64 -2.27
C PRO A 245 -3.19 -15.88 -1.61
N LEU A 246 -2.37 -16.89 -1.32
CA LEU A 246 -2.80 -18.10 -0.57
C LEU A 246 -3.25 -17.75 0.86
N GLY A 247 -2.60 -16.82 1.54
CA GLY A 247 -3.08 -16.31 2.84
C GLY A 247 -4.44 -15.62 2.71
N GLY A 248 -4.63 -14.84 1.63
CA GLY A 248 -5.93 -14.25 1.29
C GLY A 248 -7.02 -15.29 1.05
N TYR A 249 -6.67 -16.46 0.47
CA TYR A 249 -7.59 -17.60 0.28
C TYR A 249 -8.10 -18.13 1.64
N TYR A 250 -7.21 -18.43 2.57
CA TYR A 250 -7.61 -18.94 3.89
C TYR A 250 -8.46 -17.94 4.69
N ALA A 251 -8.16 -16.66 4.58
CA ALA A 251 -8.97 -15.61 5.20
C ALA A 251 -10.35 -15.48 4.52
N ALA A 252 -10.43 -15.61 3.20
CA ALA A 252 -11.70 -15.60 2.46
C ALA A 252 -12.55 -16.84 2.78
N GLU A 253 -11.93 -18.00 2.97
CA GLU A 253 -12.61 -19.22 3.41
C GLU A 253 -13.21 -19.04 4.81
N ALA A 254 -12.44 -18.53 5.76
CA ALA A 254 -12.92 -18.23 7.11
C ALA A 254 -14.10 -17.24 7.09
N PHE A 255 -14.01 -16.19 6.25
CA PHE A 255 -15.11 -15.26 6.06
C PHE A 255 -16.33 -15.96 5.45
N ALA A 256 -16.17 -16.72 4.40
CA ALA A 256 -17.29 -17.44 3.76
C ALA A 256 -18.01 -18.38 4.73
N LYS A 257 -17.25 -19.10 5.56
CA LYS A 257 -17.78 -19.95 6.65
C LYS A 257 -18.59 -19.12 7.65
N THR A 258 -18.04 -18.00 8.13
CA THR A 258 -18.72 -17.11 9.09
C THR A 258 -19.98 -16.48 8.49
N ALA A 259 -19.92 -16.14 7.20
CA ALA A 259 -21.04 -15.56 6.46
C ALA A 259 -22.10 -16.60 6.06
N GLY A 260 -21.80 -17.89 6.16
CA GLY A 260 -22.69 -18.97 5.71
C GLY A 260 -22.94 -18.93 4.21
N VAL A 261 -21.90 -18.66 3.41
CA VAL A 261 -21.98 -18.65 1.94
C VAL A 261 -21.16 -19.80 1.35
N PRO A 262 -21.49 -20.27 0.13
CA PRO A 262 -20.67 -21.25 -0.57
C PRO A 262 -19.24 -20.75 -0.77
N PHE A 263 -18.28 -21.66 -0.69
CA PHE A 263 -16.88 -21.40 -0.98
C PHE A 263 -16.30 -22.53 -1.83
N LYS A 264 -15.32 -22.24 -2.67
CA LYS A 264 -14.69 -23.23 -3.54
C LYS A 264 -13.23 -23.43 -3.17
N ASP A 265 -12.79 -24.68 -3.16
CA ASP A 265 -11.39 -25.03 -2.98
C ASP A 265 -10.53 -24.62 -4.20
N LEU A 266 -9.21 -24.66 -4.04
CA LEU A 266 -8.26 -24.20 -5.04
C LEU A 266 -8.29 -24.98 -6.36
N SER A 267 -8.92 -26.16 -6.43
CA SER A 267 -9.09 -26.90 -7.68
C SER A 267 -9.98 -26.15 -8.70
N HIS A 268 -10.79 -25.21 -8.22
CA HIS A 268 -11.65 -24.35 -9.03
C HIS A 268 -10.95 -23.08 -9.52
N TYR A 269 -9.63 -22.99 -9.39
CA TYR A 269 -8.83 -21.83 -9.79
C TYR A 269 -7.66 -22.24 -10.67
N ASP A 270 -7.30 -21.36 -11.60
CA ASP A 270 -6.05 -21.46 -12.36
C ASP A 270 -4.94 -20.82 -11.54
N ARG A 271 -3.90 -21.60 -11.24
CA ARG A 271 -2.67 -21.09 -10.61
C ARG A 271 -1.84 -20.32 -11.62
N LYS A 272 -1.54 -19.07 -11.33
CA LYS A 272 -0.68 -18.19 -12.12
C LYS A 272 0.54 -17.79 -11.29
N VAL A 273 1.66 -17.53 -11.97
CA VAL A 273 2.92 -17.19 -11.30
C VAL A 273 3.59 -16.01 -12.00
N VAL A 274 4.03 -15.04 -11.23
CA VAL A 274 5.01 -14.03 -11.64
C VAL A 274 6.32 -14.37 -10.94
N ARG A 275 7.33 -14.80 -11.69
CA ARG A 275 8.63 -15.22 -11.14
C ARG A 275 9.52 -14.04 -10.81
N ASN A 276 10.52 -14.27 -9.97
CA ASN A 276 11.55 -13.28 -9.62
C ASN A 276 10.96 -11.97 -9.05
N TYR A 277 9.90 -12.07 -8.27
CA TYR A 277 9.28 -10.94 -7.60
C TYR A 277 10.12 -10.48 -6.41
N VAL A 278 10.39 -9.17 -6.34
CA VAL A 278 10.92 -8.50 -5.16
C VAL A 278 9.93 -7.40 -4.79
N GLY A 279 9.34 -7.53 -3.61
CA GLY A 279 8.27 -6.66 -3.15
C GLY A 279 8.73 -5.39 -2.46
N SER A 280 7.80 -4.77 -1.75
CA SER A 280 7.93 -3.45 -1.12
C SER A 280 8.95 -3.38 0.00
N MET A 281 9.26 -4.52 0.67
CA MET A 281 10.15 -4.53 1.83
C MET A 281 11.58 -4.12 1.48
N TYR A 282 12.04 -4.37 0.25
CA TYR A 282 13.32 -3.85 -0.22
C TYR A 282 13.34 -2.30 -0.21
N GLY A 283 12.25 -1.67 -0.67
CA GLY A 283 12.12 -0.21 -0.66
C GLY A 283 12.12 0.40 0.74
N TYR A 284 11.56 -0.29 1.72
CA TYR A 284 11.50 0.16 3.12
C TYR A 284 12.82 -0.06 3.87
N ALA A 285 13.35 -1.29 3.81
CA ALA A 285 14.57 -1.65 4.55
C ALA A 285 15.85 -1.20 3.84
N LYS A 286 15.81 -1.08 2.53
CA LYS A 286 16.99 -0.82 1.67
C LYS A 286 18.11 -1.82 1.93
N ASP A 287 17.74 -3.07 2.24
CA ASP A 287 18.65 -4.15 2.53
C ASP A 287 18.81 -5.02 1.26
N VAL A 288 20.05 -5.12 0.79
CA VAL A 288 20.38 -5.83 -0.44
C VAL A 288 20.11 -7.34 -0.34
N ALA A 289 20.10 -7.90 0.88
CA ALA A 289 19.73 -9.29 1.11
C ALA A 289 18.30 -9.59 0.62
N ILE A 290 17.35 -8.66 0.82
CA ILE A 290 15.98 -8.79 0.32
C ILE A 290 15.94 -8.75 -1.21
N LYS A 291 16.70 -7.83 -1.83
CA LYS A 291 16.81 -7.73 -3.30
C LYS A 291 17.33 -9.02 -3.93
N ASN A 292 18.29 -9.65 -3.28
CA ASN A 292 18.97 -10.85 -3.76
C ASN A 292 18.21 -12.15 -3.44
N ALA A 293 17.05 -12.06 -2.80
CA ALA A 293 16.18 -13.19 -2.46
C ALA A 293 14.81 -13.13 -3.16
N PRO A 294 14.76 -13.01 -4.51
CA PRO A 294 13.47 -12.95 -5.21
C PRO A 294 12.65 -14.21 -4.93
N GLU A 295 11.34 -14.06 -5.04
CA GLU A 295 10.35 -15.12 -4.79
C GLU A 295 9.36 -15.22 -5.94
N ASP A 296 8.55 -16.28 -5.94
CA ASP A 296 7.44 -16.43 -6.87
C ASP A 296 6.19 -15.79 -6.26
N PHE A 297 5.59 -14.84 -6.98
CA PHE A 297 4.28 -14.31 -6.66
C PHE A 297 3.21 -15.21 -7.31
N VAL A 298 2.59 -16.06 -6.51
CA VAL A 298 1.57 -17.02 -6.95
C VAL A 298 0.18 -16.47 -6.66
N TYR A 299 -0.69 -16.41 -7.68
CA TYR A 299 -2.08 -16.01 -7.53
C TYR A 299 -3.03 -16.96 -8.26
N TYR A 300 -4.31 -16.84 -7.95
CA TYR A 300 -5.33 -17.81 -8.36
C TYR A 300 -6.49 -17.10 -9.04
N VAL A 301 -6.82 -17.53 -10.26
CA VAL A 301 -7.88 -16.96 -11.09
C VAL A 301 -9.05 -17.94 -11.14
N PRO A 302 -10.28 -17.56 -10.74
CA PRO A 302 -11.40 -18.50 -10.67
C PRO A 302 -11.81 -19.01 -12.04
N LYS A 303 -12.16 -20.29 -12.10
CA LYS A 303 -12.68 -21.02 -13.29
C LYS A 303 -14.15 -21.34 -13.12
N GLY A 304 -14.92 -21.30 -14.21
CA GLY A 304 -16.33 -21.73 -14.20
C GLY A 304 -17.30 -20.70 -13.59
N VAL A 305 -16.84 -19.50 -13.28
CA VAL A 305 -17.66 -18.35 -12.97
C VAL A 305 -17.30 -17.19 -13.92
N THR A 306 -18.30 -16.60 -14.54
CA THR A 306 -18.11 -15.38 -15.35
C THR A 306 -18.33 -14.16 -14.48
N TYR A 307 -17.62 -13.08 -14.76
CA TYR A 307 -17.76 -11.83 -14.02
C TYR A 307 -17.40 -10.63 -14.88
N THR A 308 -17.94 -9.48 -14.51
CA THR A 308 -17.60 -8.17 -15.05
C THR A 308 -17.10 -7.29 -13.93
N THR A 309 -16.14 -6.43 -14.22
CA THR A 309 -15.58 -5.48 -13.25
C THR A 309 -15.74 -4.07 -13.76
N THR A 310 -16.31 -3.21 -12.94
CA THR A 310 -16.45 -1.77 -13.19
C THR A 310 -15.62 -1.01 -12.16
N TYR A 311 -14.83 -0.05 -12.62
CA TYR A 311 -13.99 0.82 -11.81
C TYR A 311 -14.49 2.24 -11.82
N THR A 312 -14.36 2.93 -10.69
CA THR A 312 -14.45 4.40 -10.59
C THR A 312 -13.15 4.86 -9.99
N ASP A 313 -12.27 5.48 -10.79
CA ASP A 313 -10.95 5.91 -10.35
C ASP A 313 -11.03 7.23 -9.59
N TYR A 314 -10.18 7.39 -8.57
CA TYR A 314 -9.99 8.62 -7.83
C TYR A 314 -8.65 9.26 -8.18
N GLN A 315 -8.67 10.53 -8.53
CA GLN A 315 -7.46 11.33 -8.65
C GLN A 315 -7.05 11.82 -7.27
N VAL A 316 -5.75 11.80 -6.99
CA VAL A 316 -5.21 12.24 -5.71
C VAL A 316 -4.11 13.28 -5.90
N ASP A 317 -3.97 14.20 -4.95
CA ASP A 317 -2.86 15.13 -4.88
C ASP A 317 -1.58 14.47 -4.30
N LYS A 318 -0.51 15.23 -4.21
CA LYS A 318 0.76 14.78 -3.62
C LYS A 318 0.66 14.34 -2.15
N ASN A 319 -0.42 14.69 -1.46
CA ASN A 319 -0.69 14.31 -0.08
C ASN A 319 -1.70 13.16 0.00
N TYR A 320 -1.95 12.45 -1.10
CA TYR A 320 -2.93 11.36 -1.23
C TYR A 320 -4.37 11.76 -0.90
N ARG A 321 -4.72 13.05 -1.00
CA ARG A 321 -6.10 13.52 -0.84
C ARG A 321 -6.82 13.43 -2.18
N VAL A 322 -8.03 12.90 -2.16
CA VAL A 322 -8.85 12.79 -3.37
C VAL A 322 -9.25 14.17 -3.87
N THR A 323 -8.94 14.45 -5.13
CA THR A 323 -9.24 15.72 -5.81
C THR A 323 -10.35 15.60 -6.84
N ALA A 324 -10.54 14.41 -7.41
CA ALA A 324 -11.61 14.16 -8.37
C ALA A 324 -12.04 12.69 -8.39
N GLU A 325 -13.30 12.44 -8.77
CA GLU A 325 -13.84 11.12 -9.08
C GLU A 325 -14.03 10.99 -10.60
N GLY A 326 -13.48 9.91 -11.17
CA GLY A 326 -13.62 9.60 -12.60
C GLY A 326 -14.99 9.02 -12.95
N LYS A 327 -15.24 8.87 -14.26
CA LYS A 327 -16.44 8.16 -14.73
C LYS A 327 -16.24 6.64 -14.57
N PRO A 328 -17.31 5.88 -14.24
CA PRO A 328 -17.24 4.43 -14.23
C PRO A 328 -16.82 3.86 -15.58
N HIS A 329 -15.93 2.89 -15.57
CA HIS A 329 -15.46 2.17 -16.77
C HIS A 329 -15.20 0.69 -16.48
N ASN A 330 -15.30 -0.16 -17.48
CA ASN A 330 -15.02 -1.58 -17.35
C ASN A 330 -13.53 -1.87 -17.46
N GLY A 331 -13.07 -2.93 -16.78
CA GLY A 331 -11.69 -3.39 -16.84
C GLY A 331 -11.53 -4.82 -16.35
N ALA A 332 -10.34 -5.37 -16.51
CA ALA A 332 -10.00 -6.69 -15.96
C ALA A 332 -9.81 -6.60 -14.45
N PHE A 333 -10.35 -7.57 -13.70
CA PHE A 333 -10.09 -7.67 -12.25
C PHE A 333 -8.65 -8.11 -11.97
N PHE A 334 -8.14 -9.12 -12.70
CA PHE A 334 -6.77 -9.60 -12.58
C PHE A 334 -5.89 -8.92 -13.63
N GLN A 335 -4.91 -8.15 -13.17
CA GLN A 335 -3.90 -7.54 -14.03
C GLN A 335 -2.75 -8.53 -14.25
N HIS A 336 -2.15 -8.50 -15.44
CA HIS A 336 -1.03 -9.38 -15.78
C HIS A 336 0.30 -8.60 -15.70
N TYR A 337 1.23 -9.16 -14.98
CA TYR A 337 2.57 -8.63 -14.85
C TYR A 337 3.61 -9.62 -15.39
N ARG A 338 4.66 -9.09 -16.02
CA ARG A 338 5.83 -9.90 -16.43
C ARG A 338 6.64 -10.33 -15.21
N ASP A 339 7.44 -11.37 -15.38
CA ASP A 339 8.41 -11.82 -14.39
C ASP A 339 9.33 -10.67 -13.94
N GLY A 340 9.66 -10.61 -12.66
CA GLY A 340 10.46 -9.55 -12.05
C GLY A 340 9.76 -8.19 -11.87
N HIS A 341 8.48 -8.07 -12.21
CA HIS A 341 7.80 -6.79 -12.06
C HIS A 341 7.48 -6.48 -10.58
N PRO A 342 7.95 -5.34 -10.04
CA PRO A 342 7.82 -5.04 -8.60
C PRO A 342 6.37 -4.72 -8.16
N GLY A 343 5.46 -4.51 -9.09
CA GLY A 343 4.05 -4.26 -8.85
C GLY A 343 3.17 -5.51 -8.93
N ALA A 344 3.72 -6.74 -8.89
CA ALA A 344 2.93 -7.96 -9.07
C ALA A 344 1.77 -8.10 -8.08
N TYR A 345 1.90 -7.59 -6.84
CA TYR A 345 0.80 -7.59 -5.88
C TYR A 345 -0.43 -6.77 -6.35
N CYS A 346 -0.23 -5.80 -7.26
CA CYS A 346 -1.33 -5.06 -7.89
C CYS A 346 -2.09 -5.88 -8.94
N THR A 347 -1.85 -7.18 -9.07
CA THR A 347 -2.66 -8.10 -9.89
C THR A 347 -4.14 -7.97 -9.57
N PHE A 348 -4.50 -7.75 -8.32
CA PHE A 348 -5.87 -7.56 -7.89
C PHE A 348 -6.31 -6.11 -8.11
N MET A 349 -7.21 -5.89 -9.06
CA MET A 349 -7.83 -4.58 -9.37
C MET A 349 -6.88 -3.48 -9.86
N GLY A 350 -5.57 -3.68 -9.87
CA GLY A 350 -4.54 -2.78 -10.40
C GLY A 350 -4.17 -1.56 -9.55
N SER A 351 -5.08 -1.02 -8.75
CA SER A 351 -4.84 0.15 -7.90
C SER A 351 -5.80 0.21 -6.72
N ASP A 352 -5.33 0.77 -5.60
CA ASP A 352 -6.18 1.06 -4.44
C ASP A 352 -7.03 2.34 -4.64
N GLN A 353 -6.63 3.23 -5.54
CA GLN A 353 -7.26 4.54 -5.77
C GLN A 353 -8.53 4.41 -6.62
N ARG A 354 -9.40 3.46 -6.27
CA ARG A 354 -10.64 3.22 -7.01
C ARG A 354 -11.71 2.54 -6.19
N LEU A 355 -12.95 2.82 -6.53
CA LEU A 355 -14.09 1.99 -6.18
C LEU A 355 -14.21 0.88 -7.23
N THR A 356 -14.28 -0.37 -6.79
CA THR A 356 -14.42 -1.53 -7.68
C THR A 356 -15.77 -2.21 -7.44
N VAL A 357 -16.48 -2.52 -8.52
CA VAL A 357 -17.73 -3.30 -8.47
C VAL A 357 -17.59 -4.51 -9.39
N VAL A 358 -17.72 -5.71 -8.80
CA VAL A 358 -17.68 -6.97 -9.55
C VAL A 358 -19.08 -7.58 -9.53
N ARG A 359 -19.60 -7.91 -10.72
CA ARG A 359 -20.84 -8.68 -10.89
C ARG A 359 -20.49 -10.05 -11.42
N THR A 360 -20.96 -11.09 -10.72
CA THR A 360 -20.65 -12.48 -11.03
C THR A 360 -21.88 -13.19 -11.60
N SER A 361 -21.66 -14.33 -12.29
CA SER A 361 -22.75 -15.24 -12.71
C SER A 361 -23.29 -16.10 -11.58
N THR A 362 -22.79 -15.94 -10.36
CA THR A 362 -23.26 -16.71 -9.19
C THR A 362 -24.70 -16.35 -8.86
N PRO A 363 -25.63 -17.33 -8.71
CA PRO A 363 -27.05 -17.06 -8.52
C PRO A 363 -27.37 -16.63 -7.07
N SER A 364 -26.51 -15.82 -6.47
CA SER A 364 -26.67 -15.28 -5.13
C SER A 364 -27.29 -13.89 -5.17
N LYS A 365 -28.31 -13.65 -4.36
CA LYS A 365 -28.88 -12.29 -4.17
C LYS A 365 -28.08 -11.45 -3.17
N ARG A 366 -27.09 -12.04 -2.51
CA ARG A 366 -26.25 -11.35 -1.53
C ARG A 366 -25.26 -10.43 -2.26
N ARG A 367 -25.11 -9.24 -1.71
CA ARG A 367 -24.23 -8.16 -2.21
C ARG A 367 -23.29 -7.74 -1.12
N LEU A 368 -22.01 -8.00 -1.34
CA LEU A 368 -20.94 -7.76 -0.38
C LEU A 368 -20.29 -6.40 -0.63
N LEU A 369 -20.11 -5.63 0.42
CA LEU A 369 -19.22 -4.47 0.45
C LEU A 369 -17.98 -4.82 1.29
N ILE A 370 -16.80 -4.78 0.68
CA ILE A 370 -15.52 -4.96 1.37
C ILE A 370 -14.90 -3.60 1.61
N MET A 371 -14.68 -3.24 2.86
CA MET A 371 -13.99 -2.04 3.31
C MET A 371 -12.59 -2.44 3.76
N LYS A 372 -11.57 -2.03 3.03
CA LYS A 372 -10.25 -2.65 3.11
C LYS A 372 -9.08 -1.66 3.12
N ASP A 373 -7.90 -2.16 3.46
CA ASP A 373 -6.60 -1.67 3.00
C ASP A 373 -6.04 -2.60 1.92
N SER A 374 -4.78 -2.42 1.52
CA SER A 374 -4.17 -3.21 0.44
C SER A 374 -4.09 -4.71 0.71
N PHE A 375 -4.11 -5.18 1.96
CA PHE A 375 -4.23 -6.62 2.26
C PHE A 375 -5.54 -7.20 1.73
N GLY A 376 -6.65 -6.46 1.89
CA GLY A 376 -7.95 -6.88 1.40
C GLY A 376 -8.06 -7.04 -0.11
N ASN A 377 -7.05 -6.60 -0.90
CA ASN A 377 -7.06 -6.76 -2.36
C ASN A 377 -7.11 -8.23 -2.82
N ALA A 378 -6.49 -9.13 -2.07
CA ALA A 378 -6.44 -10.54 -2.41
C ALA A 378 -7.73 -11.33 -2.09
N ILE A 379 -8.69 -10.76 -1.35
CA ILE A 379 -9.89 -11.45 -0.88
C ILE A 379 -10.97 -11.59 -1.97
N PRO A 380 -11.36 -10.53 -2.72
CA PRO A 380 -12.57 -10.54 -3.52
C PRO A 380 -12.63 -11.66 -4.56
N GLY A 381 -11.50 -11.98 -5.20
CA GLY A 381 -11.42 -13.01 -6.25
C GLY A 381 -11.84 -14.40 -5.78
N TYR A 382 -11.64 -14.72 -4.50
CA TYR A 382 -12.06 -16.00 -3.91
C TYR A 382 -13.56 -16.06 -3.56
N LEU A 383 -14.24 -14.91 -3.57
CA LEU A 383 -15.65 -14.80 -3.22
C LEU A 383 -16.58 -14.70 -4.44
N PHE A 384 -16.05 -14.86 -5.66
CA PHE A 384 -16.85 -14.80 -6.88
C PHE A 384 -17.86 -15.95 -6.98
N PHE A 385 -17.63 -17.06 -6.30
CA PHE A 385 -18.59 -18.16 -6.17
C PHE A 385 -19.58 -18.01 -5.02
N SER A 386 -19.42 -16.95 -4.20
CA SER A 386 -20.19 -16.75 -2.97
C SER A 386 -21.26 -15.66 -3.09
N PHE A 387 -20.95 -14.60 -3.84
CA PHE A 387 -21.79 -13.40 -3.94
C PHE A 387 -22.11 -13.05 -5.39
N GLY A 388 -23.32 -12.58 -5.65
CA GLY A 388 -23.73 -12.11 -6.98
C GLY A 388 -23.12 -10.76 -7.34
N GLU A 389 -22.84 -9.92 -6.33
CA GLU A 389 -22.19 -8.63 -6.52
C GLU A 389 -21.24 -8.34 -5.36
N ILE A 390 -20.05 -7.81 -5.67
CA ILE A 390 -19.02 -7.47 -4.69
C ILE A 390 -18.53 -6.05 -4.96
N HIS A 391 -18.63 -5.20 -3.96
CA HIS A 391 -18.12 -3.83 -3.96
C HIS A 391 -16.85 -3.77 -3.12
N VAL A 392 -15.82 -3.11 -3.60
CA VAL A 392 -14.55 -2.97 -2.88
C VAL A 392 -14.22 -1.49 -2.72
N VAL A 393 -14.08 -1.06 -1.47
CA VAL A 393 -13.81 0.32 -1.07
C VAL A 393 -12.52 0.38 -0.27
N ASP A 394 -11.58 1.19 -0.72
CA ASP A 394 -10.40 1.49 0.07
C ASP A 394 -10.71 2.58 1.12
N SER A 395 -10.23 2.38 2.33
CA SER A 395 -10.47 3.28 3.48
C SER A 395 -9.99 4.73 3.26
N ARG A 396 -9.11 4.96 2.28
CA ARG A 396 -8.49 6.27 2.00
C ARG A 396 -9.25 7.10 0.97
N TYR A 397 -9.96 6.46 0.02
CA TYR A 397 -10.33 7.12 -1.23
C TYR A 397 -11.83 7.23 -1.50
N PHE A 398 -12.70 6.71 -0.63
CA PHE A 398 -14.13 6.73 -0.85
C PHE A 398 -14.75 8.11 -0.55
N LEU A 399 -15.52 8.65 -1.52
CA LEU A 399 -16.11 10.00 -1.44
C LEU A 399 -17.63 10.03 -1.21
N LYS A 400 -18.32 8.91 -1.47
CA LYS A 400 -19.79 8.87 -1.40
C LYS A 400 -20.27 8.77 0.05
N ASN A 401 -21.50 9.22 0.33
CA ASN A 401 -22.15 8.90 1.60
C ASN A 401 -22.39 7.38 1.67
N MET A 402 -21.94 6.74 2.74
CA MET A 402 -22.01 5.29 2.86
C MET A 402 -23.44 4.79 3.07
N LYS A 403 -24.29 5.57 3.76
CA LYS A 403 -25.71 5.20 3.98
C LYS A 403 -26.45 5.15 2.64
N ASP A 404 -26.26 6.19 1.83
CA ASP A 404 -26.87 6.26 0.50
C ASP A 404 -26.31 5.15 -0.42
N TYR A 405 -25.01 4.92 -0.36
CA TYR A 405 -24.34 3.91 -1.17
C TYR A 405 -24.86 2.50 -0.87
N VAL A 406 -24.95 2.13 0.40
CA VAL A 406 -25.46 0.83 0.86
C VAL A 406 -26.92 0.64 0.43
N THR A 407 -27.75 1.68 0.59
CA THR A 407 -29.18 1.64 0.22
C THR A 407 -29.37 1.52 -1.29
N GLN A 408 -28.71 2.37 -2.09
CA GLN A 408 -28.83 2.40 -3.55
C GLN A 408 -28.35 1.10 -4.19
N ASN A 409 -27.27 0.52 -3.66
CA ASN A 409 -26.69 -0.71 -4.18
C ASN A 409 -27.26 -1.97 -3.53
N LYS A 410 -28.22 -1.82 -2.60
CA LYS A 410 -28.88 -2.95 -1.89
C LYS A 410 -27.85 -3.90 -1.28
N ILE A 411 -26.83 -3.35 -0.63
CA ILE A 411 -25.80 -4.13 0.06
C ILE A 411 -26.44 -4.95 1.19
N THR A 412 -26.10 -6.20 1.29
CA THR A 412 -26.61 -7.12 2.32
C THR A 412 -25.55 -7.47 3.36
N ASP A 413 -24.28 -7.31 3.02
CA ASP A 413 -23.13 -7.71 3.82
C ASP A 413 -22.03 -6.65 3.75
N ILE A 414 -21.46 -6.29 4.89
CA ILE A 414 -20.31 -5.39 4.96
C ILE A 414 -19.17 -6.11 5.68
N LEU A 415 -18.04 -6.29 5.00
CA LEU A 415 -16.83 -6.87 5.56
C LEU A 415 -15.77 -5.78 5.77
N PHE A 416 -15.39 -5.55 7.01
CA PHE A 416 -14.20 -4.78 7.34
C PHE A 416 -13.00 -5.73 7.27
N ALA A 417 -12.08 -5.51 6.34
CA ALA A 417 -10.93 -6.37 6.05
C ALA A 417 -9.63 -5.54 6.02
N ASN A 418 -9.08 -5.30 7.20
CA ASN A 418 -7.87 -4.51 7.36
C ASN A 418 -6.80 -5.31 8.10
N ASN A 419 -5.53 -5.10 7.71
CA ASN A 419 -4.43 -5.62 8.50
C ASN A 419 -4.38 -4.91 9.87
N ILE A 420 -3.78 -5.60 10.84
CA ILE A 420 -3.79 -5.15 12.23
C ILE A 420 -3.13 -3.77 12.43
N PHE A 421 -2.09 -3.41 11.67
CA PHE A 421 -1.47 -2.08 11.76
C PHE A 421 -2.45 -0.99 11.33
N LYS A 422 -3.18 -1.22 10.24
CA LYS A 422 -4.16 -0.26 9.72
C LYS A 422 -5.40 -0.18 10.60
N ALA A 423 -5.88 -1.32 11.11
CA ALA A 423 -6.99 -1.34 12.07
C ALA A 423 -6.65 -0.60 13.38
N TYR A 424 -5.38 -0.64 13.79
CA TYR A 424 -4.88 0.10 14.95
C TYR A 424 -4.76 1.61 14.70
N SER A 425 -4.68 2.04 13.43
CA SER A 425 -4.48 3.44 13.05
C SER A 425 -5.75 4.27 13.20
N PRO A 426 -5.70 5.43 13.90
CA PRO A 426 -6.82 6.37 13.98
C PRO A 426 -7.31 6.87 12.61
N HIS A 427 -6.45 6.96 11.61
CA HIS A 427 -6.84 7.41 10.27
C HIS A 427 -7.87 6.49 9.62
N ILE A 428 -7.77 5.18 9.83
CA ILE A 428 -8.67 4.21 9.20
C ILE A 428 -10.07 4.27 9.81
N TYR A 429 -10.20 4.13 11.13
CA TYR A 429 -11.53 4.14 11.73
C TYR A 429 -12.22 5.49 11.62
N LYS A 430 -11.48 6.61 11.71
CA LYS A 430 -12.04 7.95 11.48
C LYS A 430 -12.53 8.12 10.04
N SER A 431 -11.84 7.54 9.05
CA SER A 431 -12.33 7.51 7.66
C SER A 431 -13.65 6.75 7.55
N TYR A 432 -13.75 5.59 8.18
CA TYR A 432 -15.00 4.82 8.19
C TYR A 432 -16.16 5.57 8.87
N LEU A 433 -15.90 6.23 9.99
CA LEU A 433 -16.91 7.09 10.63
C LEU A 433 -17.33 8.25 9.73
N ARG A 434 -16.37 8.90 9.08
CA ARG A 434 -16.62 9.99 8.12
C ARG A 434 -17.50 9.53 6.95
N PHE A 435 -17.29 8.33 6.42
CA PHE A 435 -18.10 7.81 5.32
C PHE A 435 -19.59 7.76 5.63
N LEU A 436 -19.98 7.57 6.88
CA LEU A 436 -21.38 7.57 7.30
C LEU A 436 -22.02 8.97 7.32
N SER A 437 -21.22 10.04 7.39
CA SER A 437 -21.68 11.42 7.56
C SER A 437 -21.31 12.37 6.42
N GLN A 438 -20.38 11.98 5.52
CA GLN A 438 -19.98 12.86 4.40
C GLN A 438 -21.10 13.02 3.38
N HIS A 439 -21.15 14.17 2.74
CA HIS A 439 -22.25 14.53 1.82
C HIS A 439 -22.05 14.02 0.39
N GLY A 440 -20.93 13.39 0.09
CA GLY A 440 -20.57 12.95 -1.28
C GLY A 440 -20.03 14.09 -2.15
N GLY A 441 -19.21 13.74 -3.13
CA GLY A 441 -18.53 14.66 -4.04
C GLY A 441 -17.05 14.84 -3.72
N ALA A 442 -16.27 15.27 -4.72
CA ALA A 442 -14.88 15.63 -4.52
C ALA A 442 -14.79 16.75 -3.48
N PRO A 443 -13.78 16.73 -2.59
CA PRO A 443 -13.56 17.86 -1.68
C PRO A 443 -13.44 19.12 -2.53
N THR A 444 -14.34 20.08 -2.31
CA THR A 444 -14.18 21.40 -2.89
C THR A 444 -12.83 21.92 -2.43
N ALA A 445 -11.95 22.25 -3.36
CA ALA A 445 -10.70 22.93 -3.03
C ALA A 445 -11.06 24.11 -2.14
N ALA A 446 -10.41 24.21 -0.97
CA ALA A 446 -10.60 25.39 -0.13
C ALA A 446 -10.39 26.62 -1.01
N PRO A 447 -11.22 27.65 -0.95
CA PRO A 447 -11.08 28.84 -1.76
C PRO A 447 -9.65 29.37 -1.51
N VAL A 448 -8.86 29.43 -2.57
CA VAL A 448 -7.60 30.17 -2.56
C VAL A 448 -8.04 31.60 -2.32
N THR A 449 -7.82 32.11 -1.13
CA THR A 449 -7.92 33.53 -0.83
C THR A 449 -6.86 34.23 -1.67
N THR A 450 -7.23 34.62 -2.87
CA THR A 450 -6.50 35.61 -3.65
C THR A 450 -6.70 36.93 -2.93
N GLU A 451 -5.79 37.27 -2.03
CA GLU A 451 -5.59 38.66 -1.66
C GLU A 451 -5.24 39.45 -2.92
N LYS A 452 -6.21 40.25 -3.33
CA LYS A 452 -6.03 41.29 -4.33
C LYS A 452 -5.03 42.32 -3.81
N ASN A 453 -3.77 42.18 -4.15
CA ASN A 453 -2.88 43.31 -4.19
C ASN A 453 -2.97 43.92 -5.59
N ALA A 454 -3.73 44.99 -5.70
CA ALA A 454 -3.78 45.86 -6.87
C ALA A 454 -2.42 46.58 -7.03
N PRO A 455 -1.79 46.58 -8.20
CA PRO A 455 -0.66 47.49 -8.43
C PRO A 455 -1.18 48.87 -8.81
N LYS A 456 -0.64 49.86 -8.13
CA LYS A 456 -0.76 51.28 -8.50
C LYS A 456 -0.16 51.51 -9.89
N THR A 457 -0.95 52.19 -10.70
CA THR A 457 -0.58 52.78 -11.98
C THR A 457 0.50 53.84 -11.86
N ASP A 458 1.52 53.76 -12.72
CA ASP A 458 2.13 54.96 -13.27
C ASP A 458 2.42 54.78 -14.78
N LYS A 459 2.11 55.88 -15.47
CA LYS A 459 2.06 56.10 -16.92
C LYS A 459 3.43 56.18 -17.59
N ALA A 460 3.58 55.72 -18.81
CA ALA A 460 3.88 56.50 -20.03
C ALA A 460 4.49 55.59 -21.09
N ALA A 461 3.87 55.53 -22.18
CA ALA A 461 3.98 56.07 -23.51
C ALA A 461 4.66 55.18 -24.58
N SER A 462 3.83 54.87 -25.59
CA SER A 462 4.05 54.83 -27.05
C SER A 462 5.17 53.93 -27.60
N THR A 463 4.92 53.08 -28.57
CA THR A 463 4.45 53.22 -29.96
C THR A 463 4.30 51.82 -30.60
N SER A 464 3.24 51.63 -31.35
CA SER A 464 3.07 50.57 -32.38
C SER A 464 3.78 50.98 -33.67
N PRO A 465 3.99 50.12 -34.69
CA PRO A 465 2.89 49.49 -35.43
C PRO A 465 3.10 48.08 -36.07
N LYS A 466 1.96 47.40 -36.24
CA LYS A 466 1.45 46.61 -37.38
C LYS A 466 2.39 45.79 -38.29
N LYS A 467 2.10 44.51 -38.44
CA LYS A 467 1.51 43.90 -39.68
C LYS A 467 1.30 42.40 -39.52
N SER A 468 0.08 41.97 -39.77
CA SER A 468 -0.34 40.64 -40.29
C SER A 468 -0.52 40.77 -41.80
N PRO A 469 -0.94 39.76 -42.57
CA PRO A 469 -0.95 38.26 -42.52
C PRO A 469 -0.50 37.62 -43.87
N GLU A 470 -0.37 36.30 -43.94
CA GLU A 470 -0.68 35.46 -45.15
C GLU A 470 -0.40 34.00 -44.81
N LYS A 471 -1.32 33.13 -44.83
CA LYS A 471 -2.19 32.36 -45.71
C LYS A 471 -1.49 31.28 -46.58
N ALA A 472 -1.95 30.04 -46.34
CA ALA A 472 -2.13 28.89 -47.21
C ALA A 472 -0.88 28.11 -47.65
N THR A 473 -0.86 26.77 -47.61
CA THR A 473 -1.67 25.81 -48.38
C THR A 473 -1.31 24.37 -48.00
N GLN A 474 -2.31 23.51 -47.91
CA GLN A 474 -2.18 22.05 -48.07
C GLN A 474 -1.85 21.68 -49.54
N PRO A 475 -1.32 20.49 -49.81
CA PRO A 475 -2.07 19.50 -50.61
C PRO A 475 -1.99 18.05 -50.08
N THR A 476 -3.12 17.46 -50.01
CA THR A 476 -3.73 16.22 -50.55
C THR A 476 -2.82 15.05 -50.97
N ALA A 477 -3.09 13.91 -50.34
CA ALA A 477 -3.43 12.55 -50.77
C ALA A 477 -2.80 11.90 -52.01
N GLU A 478 -2.39 10.65 -51.79
CA GLU A 478 -2.56 9.40 -52.61
C GLU A 478 -1.61 8.35 -51.99
N GLY A 479 -1.97 7.16 -51.51
CA GLY A 479 -2.77 6.11 -52.13
C GLY A 479 -1.83 5.06 -52.71
N THR A 480 -1.63 3.91 -52.04
CA THR A 480 -1.53 2.57 -52.66
C THR A 480 -1.19 1.51 -51.58
N ARG A 481 -2.13 0.65 -51.28
CA ARG A 481 -2.27 -0.79 -51.55
C ARG A 481 -1.17 -1.73 -51.04
N ALA A 482 -1.62 -2.62 -50.14
CA ALA A 482 -0.98 -3.87 -49.75
C ALA A 482 -0.75 -4.84 -50.93
N PRO A 483 0.06 -5.84 -50.74
CA PRO A 483 -0.41 -7.19 -51.03
C PRO A 483 -0.25 -8.23 -49.94
N SER A 484 -1.25 -9.05 -49.94
CA SER A 484 -1.55 -10.36 -49.40
C SER A 484 -0.42 -11.36 -49.21
N ALA A 485 -0.69 -12.22 -48.23
CA ALA A 485 0.00 -13.46 -47.86
C ALA A 485 0.09 -14.50 -49.01
N PRO A 486 0.90 -15.55 -48.81
CA PRO A 486 0.28 -16.87 -48.93
C PRO A 486 0.57 -17.82 -47.72
N ALA A 487 -0.36 -18.75 -47.60
CA ALA A 487 -0.46 -19.83 -46.65
C ALA A 487 0.30 -21.11 -47.11
N ALA A 488 0.37 -22.06 -46.17
CA ALA A 488 0.58 -23.51 -46.28
C ALA A 488 2.07 -23.95 -46.34
N ALA A 489 2.48 -25.02 -45.69
CA ALA A 489 1.83 -26.27 -45.32
C ALA A 489 2.63 -27.02 -44.25
N ALA A 490 1.96 -27.94 -43.57
CA ALA A 490 2.35 -28.94 -42.61
C ALA A 490 3.48 -29.90 -43.11
N THR A 491 4.22 -30.45 -42.18
CA THR A 491 4.50 -31.89 -41.93
C THR A 491 5.71 -32.05 -41.02
N GLU A 492 5.57 -32.67 -40.01
CA GLU A 492 5.90 -33.81 -39.15
C GLU A 492 5.88 -33.44 -37.66
#